data_3ade9fde822825a7d17d92b0929c4253
#
_entry.id   3ade9fde822825a7d17d92b0929c4253
#
_cell.length_a   1.000
_cell.length_b   1.000
_cell.length_c   1.000
_cell.angle_alpha   90.00
_cell.angle_beta   90.00
_cell.angle_gamma   90.00
#
_symmetry.space_group_name_H-M   'P 1'
#
loop_
_entity.id
_entity.type
_entity.pdbx_description
1 polymer ?
#
loop_
_entity_poly.entity_id
_entity_poly.type
_entity_poly.pdbx_seq_one_letter_code
_entity_poly.pdbx_strand_id
1 'polypeptide(L)'
;MAQETTILSCVQEQTRRILENGETDGQGIDAYTLSIDLKLDRANVSRTLNQLWRDGFLIKFQGKPTLFLDRKLVSEYHPGFFIPQTVAKGESLTNLIKAEENKTSQDRMSSLEELIGADSSLKESIAHAKACISYPPRGIHTLLCGSAGVGKNKFAHCM
;
A
#
# COMPACT_ATOMS: atom_id res chain seq x y z
N MET A 1 28.66 7.30 -1.55
CA MET A 1 28.30 6.36 -0.46
C MET A 1 27.90 7.09 0.83
N ALA A 2 28.77 7.86 1.54
CA ALA A 2 28.35 8.52 2.79
C ALA A 2 27.19 9.53 2.65
N GLN A 3 27.18 10.37 1.62
CA GLN A 3 26.11 11.34 1.38
C GLN A 3 24.78 10.69 1.00
N GLU A 4 24.81 9.62 0.23
CA GLU A 4 23.63 8.87 -0.20
C GLU A 4 22.94 8.22 0.99
N THR A 5 23.70 7.59 1.88
CA THR A 5 23.18 7.00 3.13
C THR A 5 22.55 8.06 4.03
N THR A 6 23.15 9.24 4.14
CA THR A 6 22.63 10.36 4.93
C THR A 6 21.30 10.87 4.34
N ILE A 7 21.22 11.05 3.02
CA ILE A 7 20.00 11.47 2.33
C ILE A 7 18.89 10.44 2.54
N LEU A 8 19.19 9.16 2.36
CA LEU A 8 18.23 8.08 2.56
C LEU A 8 17.71 8.05 4.01
N SER A 9 18.59 8.16 5.01
CA SER A 9 18.21 8.21 6.42
C SER A 9 17.26 9.37 6.74
N CYS A 10 17.49 10.56 6.18
CA CYS A 10 16.58 11.69 6.34
C CYS A 10 15.22 11.45 5.69
N VAL A 11 15.19 10.86 4.49
CA VAL A 11 13.92 10.50 3.84
C VAL A 11 13.16 9.48 4.67
N GLN A 12 13.83 8.49 5.24
CA GLN A 12 13.23 7.47 6.10
C GLN A 12 12.63 8.08 7.37
N GLU A 13 13.35 8.96 8.03
CA GLU A 13 12.86 9.65 9.24
C GLU A 13 11.61 10.49 8.95
N GLN A 14 11.61 11.26 7.86
CA GLN A 14 10.44 12.04 7.44
C GLN A 14 9.28 11.13 7.02
N THR A 15 9.55 10.05 6.29
CA THR A 15 8.51 9.08 5.91
C THR A 15 7.84 8.48 7.16
N ARG A 16 8.62 8.11 8.18
CA ARG A 16 8.10 7.57 9.43
C ARG A 16 7.17 8.54 10.13
N ARG A 17 7.56 9.82 10.25
CA ARG A 17 6.74 10.88 10.86
C ARG A 17 5.42 11.09 10.11
N ILE A 18 5.45 11.08 8.78
CA ILE A 18 4.26 11.21 7.93
C ILE A 18 3.31 10.04 8.16
N LEU A 19 3.84 8.81 8.19
CA LEU A 19 3.04 7.61 8.41
C LEU A 19 2.43 7.56 9.82
N GLU A 20 3.16 7.98 10.85
CA GLU A 20 2.67 8.07 12.23
C GLU A 20 1.54 9.10 12.38
N ASN A 21 1.58 10.20 11.63
CA ASN A 21 0.53 11.22 11.63
C ASN A 21 -0.70 10.82 10.78
N GLY A 22 -0.64 9.73 10.01
CA GLY A 22 -1.74 9.22 9.21
C GLY A 22 -2.07 10.03 7.94
N GLU A 23 -1.25 11.03 7.60
CA GLU A 23 -1.44 11.89 6.43
C GLU A 23 -0.35 11.59 5.39
N THR A 24 -0.65 10.71 4.43
CA THR A 24 0.28 10.40 3.33
C THR A 24 0.05 11.23 2.08
N ASP A 25 -1.07 11.93 2.00
CA ASP A 25 -1.46 12.67 0.80
C ASP A 25 -0.83 14.07 0.73
N GLY A 26 -0.10 14.31 -0.35
CA GLY A 26 0.59 15.56 -0.58
C GLY A 26 1.81 15.78 0.33
N GLN A 27 2.20 14.80 1.12
CA GLN A 27 3.32 14.84 2.03
C GLN A 27 4.52 14.06 1.47
N GLY A 28 5.71 14.51 1.84
CA GLY A 28 6.96 13.92 1.40
C GLY A 28 8.07 14.94 1.50
N ILE A 29 9.30 14.51 1.27
CA ILE A 29 10.45 15.41 1.29
C ILE A 29 10.83 15.82 -0.13
N ASP A 30 11.11 17.09 -0.34
CA ASP A 30 11.64 17.62 -1.59
C ASP A 30 13.15 17.88 -1.51
N ALA A 31 13.76 18.00 -2.70
CA ALA A 31 15.20 18.23 -2.80
C ALA A 31 15.66 19.58 -2.22
N TYR A 32 14.79 20.60 -2.17
CA TYR A 32 15.12 21.91 -1.65
C TYR A 32 15.20 21.88 -0.12
N THR A 33 14.16 21.39 0.53
CA THR A 33 14.12 21.24 1.99
C THR A 33 15.30 20.40 2.47
N LEU A 34 15.55 19.26 1.84
CA LEU A 34 16.65 18.37 2.21
C LEU A 34 18.03 19.03 1.99
N SER A 35 18.17 19.87 0.97
CA SER A 35 19.44 20.59 0.72
C SER A 35 19.76 21.61 1.82
N ILE A 36 18.74 22.24 2.38
CA ILE A 36 18.89 23.18 3.50
C ILE A 36 19.26 22.43 4.78
N ASP A 37 18.51 21.36 5.10
CA ASP A 37 18.69 20.59 6.33
C ASP A 37 20.08 19.96 6.40
N LEU A 38 20.57 19.44 5.29
CA LEU A 38 21.87 18.77 5.20
C LEU A 38 23.02 19.70 4.81
N LYS A 39 22.74 20.97 4.50
CA LYS A 39 23.73 21.94 3.99
C LYS A 39 24.47 21.41 2.75
N LEU A 40 23.73 20.77 1.85
CA LEU A 40 24.24 20.19 0.60
C LEU A 40 23.74 20.99 -0.61
N ASP A 41 24.47 20.88 -1.72
CA ASP A 41 24.03 21.44 -2.99
C ASP A 41 22.73 20.78 -3.47
N ARG A 42 21.73 21.59 -3.81
CA ARG A 42 20.39 21.14 -4.24
C ARG A 42 20.44 20.22 -5.48
N ALA A 43 21.35 20.50 -6.43
CA ALA A 43 21.45 19.69 -7.63
C ALA A 43 21.99 18.29 -7.32
N ASN A 44 22.92 18.18 -6.37
CA ASN A 44 23.43 16.91 -5.88
C ASN A 44 22.35 16.12 -5.15
N VAL A 45 21.61 16.75 -4.23
CA VAL A 45 20.50 16.13 -3.51
C VAL A 45 19.43 15.63 -4.50
N SER A 46 19.03 16.47 -5.45
CA SER A 46 18.04 16.09 -6.47
C SER A 46 18.51 14.90 -7.33
N ARG A 47 19.80 14.86 -7.68
CA ARG A 47 20.39 13.76 -8.46
C ARG A 47 20.38 12.46 -7.67
N THR A 48 20.75 12.52 -6.39
CA THR A 48 20.75 11.36 -5.48
C THR A 48 19.34 10.84 -5.23
N LEU A 49 18.35 11.72 -4.97
CA LEU A 49 16.95 11.31 -4.80
C LEU A 49 16.41 10.62 -6.06
N ASN A 50 16.69 11.15 -7.24
CA ASN A 50 16.29 10.52 -8.50
C ASN A 50 17.02 9.19 -8.76
N GLN A 51 18.27 9.03 -8.29
CA GLN A 51 18.98 7.77 -8.37
C GLN A 51 18.33 6.73 -7.45
N LEU A 52 18.12 7.05 -6.17
CA LEU A 52 17.44 6.18 -5.21
C LEU A 52 16.03 5.78 -5.66
N TRP A 53 15.32 6.68 -6.34
CA TRP A 53 14.03 6.37 -6.96
C TRP A 53 14.18 5.34 -8.10
N ARG A 54 15.14 5.51 -9.02
CA ARG A 54 15.40 4.55 -10.09
C ARG A 54 15.79 3.18 -9.57
N ASP A 55 16.53 3.13 -8.47
CA ASP A 55 16.97 1.90 -7.80
C ASP A 55 15.83 1.24 -7.00
N GLY A 56 14.64 1.88 -6.94
CA GLY A 56 13.44 1.32 -6.33
C GLY A 56 13.32 1.54 -4.82
N PHE A 57 14.21 2.33 -4.20
CA PHE A 57 14.16 2.64 -2.77
C PHE A 57 13.09 3.67 -2.42
N LEU A 58 12.78 4.59 -3.34
CA LEU A 58 11.85 5.70 -3.11
C LEU A 58 10.62 5.63 -4.00
N ILE A 59 9.52 6.19 -3.48
CA ILE A 59 8.32 6.55 -4.21
C ILE A 59 8.46 8.01 -4.62
N LYS A 60 8.15 8.33 -5.87
CA LYS A 60 8.20 9.69 -6.41
C LYS A 60 6.80 10.20 -6.69
N PHE A 61 6.43 11.31 -6.06
CA PHE A 61 5.20 12.04 -6.34
C PHE A 61 5.47 13.13 -7.34
N GLN A 62 4.81 13.05 -8.50
CA GLN A 62 4.94 14.05 -9.54
C GLN A 62 4.19 15.32 -9.17
N GLY A 63 4.92 16.41 -8.97
CA GLY A 63 4.33 17.70 -8.58
C GLY A 63 5.34 18.84 -8.65
N LYS A 64 4.90 20.00 -8.17
CA LYS A 64 5.76 21.16 -7.92
C LYS A 64 5.51 21.61 -6.47
N PRO A 65 6.40 21.27 -5.54
CA PRO A 65 7.64 20.49 -5.70
C PRO A 65 7.39 19.00 -5.98
N THR A 66 8.41 18.29 -6.47
CA THR A 66 8.45 16.83 -6.53
C THR A 66 8.81 16.29 -5.16
N LEU A 67 7.99 15.37 -4.62
CA LEU A 67 8.15 14.81 -3.29
C LEU A 67 8.59 13.35 -3.35
N PHE A 68 9.28 12.90 -2.30
CA PHE A 68 9.78 11.54 -2.18
C PHE A 68 9.43 10.96 -0.81
N LEU A 69 9.09 9.66 -0.78
CA LEU A 69 8.92 8.84 0.43
C LEU A 69 9.72 7.55 0.31
N ASP A 70 10.11 6.95 1.43
CA ASP A 70 10.74 5.63 1.46
C ASP A 70 9.70 4.54 1.13
N ARG A 71 9.98 3.77 0.07
CA ARG A 71 9.06 2.74 -0.42
C ARG A 71 8.91 1.57 0.54
N LYS A 72 9.99 1.19 1.21
CA LYS A 72 10.00 0.06 2.13
C LYS A 72 9.13 0.35 3.36
N LEU A 73 9.29 1.53 3.97
CA LEU A 73 8.48 1.94 5.13
C LEU A 73 7.00 2.03 4.77
N VAL A 74 6.66 2.61 3.61
CA VAL A 74 5.26 2.66 3.15
C VAL A 74 4.70 1.25 2.93
N SER A 75 5.49 0.34 2.36
CA SER A 75 5.09 -1.06 2.16
C SER A 75 4.92 -1.83 3.49
N GLU A 76 5.75 -1.56 4.48
CA GLU A 76 5.60 -2.13 5.83
C GLU A 76 4.34 -1.64 6.56
N TYR A 77 3.97 -0.38 6.32
CA TYR A 77 2.74 0.22 6.87
C TYR A 77 1.47 -0.28 6.19
N HIS A 78 1.57 -0.66 4.91
CA HIS A 78 0.46 -1.19 4.09
C HIS A 78 0.82 -2.57 3.53
N PRO A 79 1.00 -3.61 4.38
CA PRO A 79 1.37 -4.94 3.91
C PRO A 79 0.26 -5.56 3.07
N GLY A 80 0.67 -6.17 1.96
CA GLY A 80 -0.24 -6.82 1.02
C GLY A 80 -0.74 -5.93 -0.12
N PHE A 81 -0.37 -4.64 -0.14
CA PHE A 81 -0.71 -3.73 -1.25
C PHE A 81 0.50 -3.47 -2.14
N PHE A 82 0.22 -3.35 -3.45
CA PHE A 82 1.22 -2.90 -4.40
C PHE A 82 1.46 -1.41 -4.23
N ILE A 83 2.69 -1.03 -3.85
CA ILE A 83 3.10 0.37 -3.74
C ILE A 83 3.74 0.79 -5.06
N PRO A 84 3.13 1.72 -5.83
CA PRO A 84 3.69 2.20 -7.08
C PRO A 84 4.99 2.95 -6.84
N GLN A 85 5.93 2.85 -7.78
CA GLN A 85 7.19 3.59 -7.71
C GLN A 85 7.01 5.08 -8.01
N THR A 86 5.96 5.43 -8.75
CA THR A 86 5.63 6.81 -9.12
C THR A 86 4.14 7.04 -8.97
N VAL A 87 3.78 8.15 -8.32
CA VAL A 87 2.40 8.63 -8.18
C VAL A 87 2.24 9.86 -9.08
N ALA A 88 1.23 9.85 -9.93
CA ALA A 88 1.01 10.92 -10.89
C ALA A 88 0.52 12.21 -10.20
N LYS A 89 0.66 13.34 -10.88
CA LYS A 89 0.22 14.63 -10.36
C LYS A 89 -1.30 14.63 -10.13
N GLY A 90 -1.70 14.91 -8.89
CA GLY A 90 -3.12 14.96 -8.49
C GLY A 90 -3.68 13.61 -8.04
N GLU A 91 -2.89 12.54 -8.11
CA GLU A 91 -3.23 11.27 -7.48
C GLU A 91 -2.76 11.23 -6.03
N SER A 92 -3.54 10.56 -5.20
CA SER A 92 -3.27 10.33 -3.78
C SER A 92 -2.83 8.88 -3.58
N LEU A 93 -1.77 8.68 -2.82
CA LEU A 93 -1.31 7.33 -2.46
C LEU A 93 -2.39 6.60 -1.66
N THR A 94 -3.05 7.29 -0.74
CA THR A 94 -4.14 6.75 0.07
C THR A 94 -5.32 6.30 -0.80
N ASN A 95 -5.67 7.07 -1.83
CA ASN A 95 -6.73 6.71 -2.75
C ASN A 95 -6.36 5.52 -3.64
N LEU A 96 -5.10 5.41 -4.06
CA LEU A 96 -4.61 4.26 -4.83
C LEU A 96 -4.66 2.98 -3.98
N ILE A 97 -4.21 3.04 -2.72
CA ILE A 97 -4.28 1.92 -1.78
C ILE A 97 -5.73 1.51 -1.54
N LYS A 98 -6.63 2.46 -1.24
CA LYS A 98 -8.07 2.19 -1.05
C LYS A 98 -8.75 1.64 -2.31
N ALA A 99 -8.36 2.11 -3.49
CA ALA A 99 -8.90 1.60 -4.76
C ALA A 99 -8.49 0.14 -5.01
N GLU A 100 -7.26 -0.24 -4.63
CA GLU A 100 -6.83 -1.65 -4.68
C GLU A 100 -7.53 -2.51 -3.62
N GLU A 101 -7.70 -2.00 -2.40
CA GLU A 101 -8.49 -2.67 -1.35
C GLU A 101 -9.91 -3.00 -1.86
N ASN A 102 -10.57 -2.01 -2.45
CA ASN A 102 -11.92 -2.18 -2.99
C ASN A 102 -11.97 -3.17 -4.15
N LYS A 103 -11.02 -3.12 -5.09
CA LYS A 103 -10.93 -4.07 -6.20
C LYS A 103 -10.73 -5.50 -5.71
N THR A 104 -9.74 -5.71 -4.84
CA THR A 104 -9.43 -7.04 -4.30
C THR A 104 -10.62 -7.61 -3.52
N SER A 105 -11.33 -6.79 -2.75
CA SER A 105 -12.53 -7.20 -2.02
C SER A 105 -13.69 -7.52 -2.97
N GLN A 106 -13.86 -6.73 -4.04
CA GLN A 106 -14.94 -6.91 -5.00
C GLN A 106 -14.72 -8.16 -5.88
N ASP A 107 -13.49 -8.42 -6.32
CA ASP A 107 -13.14 -9.62 -7.06
C ASP A 107 -13.33 -10.89 -6.22
N ARG A 108 -12.99 -10.87 -4.95
CA ARG A 108 -13.22 -11.99 -4.03
C ARG A 108 -14.71 -12.21 -3.75
N MET A 109 -15.48 -11.13 -3.58
CA MET A 109 -16.92 -11.22 -3.38
C MET A 109 -17.63 -11.77 -4.60
N SER A 110 -17.24 -11.40 -5.82
CA SER A 110 -17.83 -11.95 -7.05
C SER A 110 -17.51 -13.44 -7.20
N SER A 111 -16.29 -13.88 -6.86
CA SER A 111 -15.93 -15.31 -6.93
C SER A 111 -16.67 -16.18 -5.90
N LEU A 112 -17.09 -15.64 -4.77
CA LEU A 112 -17.97 -16.34 -3.81
C LEU A 112 -19.37 -16.56 -4.39
N GLU A 113 -19.90 -15.64 -5.20
CA GLU A 113 -21.20 -15.74 -5.85
C GLU A 113 -21.22 -16.75 -7.00
N GLU A 114 -20.05 -17.06 -7.57
CA GLU A 114 -19.88 -18.07 -8.62
C GLU A 114 -19.86 -19.52 -8.10
N LEU A 115 -19.82 -19.70 -6.77
CA LEU A 115 -19.80 -21.04 -6.18
C LEU A 115 -21.15 -21.75 -6.41
N ILE A 116 -21.06 -23.02 -6.78
CA ILE A 116 -22.26 -23.87 -6.92
C ILE A 116 -22.98 -23.94 -5.56
N GLY A 117 -24.23 -23.52 -5.53
CA GLY A 117 -25.01 -23.43 -4.29
C GLY A 117 -24.96 -22.09 -3.59
N ALA A 118 -24.38 -21.04 -4.22
CA ALA A 118 -24.27 -19.69 -3.65
C ALA A 118 -25.63 -19.12 -3.24
N ASP A 119 -26.66 -19.31 -4.04
CA ASP A 119 -28.02 -18.82 -3.77
C ASP A 119 -28.89 -19.78 -2.92
N SER A 120 -28.33 -20.91 -2.54
CA SER A 120 -29.05 -21.95 -1.78
C SER A 120 -28.30 -22.41 -0.53
N SER A 121 -27.61 -23.54 -0.59
CA SER A 121 -26.94 -24.17 0.57
C SER A 121 -25.75 -23.38 1.13
N LEU A 122 -25.07 -22.57 0.32
CA LEU A 122 -23.93 -21.76 0.74
C LEU A 122 -24.29 -20.30 1.04
N LYS A 123 -25.52 -19.86 0.85
CA LYS A 123 -25.96 -18.47 0.97
C LYS A 123 -25.57 -17.84 2.32
N GLU A 124 -25.83 -18.54 3.41
CA GLU A 124 -25.51 -18.06 4.75
C GLU A 124 -24.00 -18.03 5.00
N SER A 125 -23.28 -19.08 4.56
CA SER A 125 -21.82 -19.14 4.68
C SER A 125 -21.14 -18.04 3.86
N ILE A 126 -21.67 -17.72 2.69
CA ILE A 126 -21.17 -16.62 1.84
C ILE A 126 -21.46 -15.26 2.50
N ALA A 127 -22.63 -15.06 3.10
CA ALA A 127 -22.93 -13.84 3.83
C ALA A 127 -21.96 -13.62 5.01
N HIS A 128 -21.66 -14.67 5.77
CA HIS A 128 -20.66 -14.62 6.84
C HIS A 128 -19.26 -14.35 6.29
N ALA A 129 -18.85 -15.01 5.21
CA ALA A 129 -17.56 -14.78 4.56
C ALA A 129 -17.39 -13.32 4.12
N LYS A 130 -18.39 -12.75 3.47
CA LYS A 130 -18.41 -11.34 3.05
C LYS A 130 -18.27 -10.40 4.25
N ALA A 131 -18.99 -10.66 5.34
CA ALA A 131 -18.87 -9.88 6.57
C ALA A 131 -17.46 -9.96 7.18
N CYS A 132 -16.85 -11.15 7.19
CA CYS A 132 -15.48 -11.34 7.67
C CYS A 132 -14.43 -10.62 6.81
N ILE A 133 -14.57 -10.66 5.48
CA ILE A 133 -13.67 -9.97 4.53
C ILE A 133 -13.78 -8.45 4.70
N SER A 134 -15.00 -7.94 4.87
CA SER A 134 -15.28 -6.50 4.96
C SER A 134 -15.03 -5.89 6.35
N TYR A 135 -14.65 -6.68 7.33
CA TYR A 135 -14.46 -6.19 8.70
C TYR A 135 -13.22 -5.31 8.82
N PRO A 136 -13.35 -4.05 9.32
CA PRO A 136 -12.21 -3.15 9.46
C PRO A 136 -11.23 -3.63 10.56
N PRO A 137 -9.92 -3.40 10.43
CA PRO A 137 -9.24 -2.70 9.32
C PRO A 137 -8.84 -3.61 8.15
N ARG A 138 -8.85 -4.94 8.29
CA ARG A 138 -8.28 -5.89 7.30
C ARG A 138 -8.97 -7.24 7.29
N GLY A 139 -10.24 -7.30 7.61
CA GLY A 139 -10.95 -8.56 7.76
C GLY A 139 -10.71 -9.25 9.12
N ILE A 140 -11.35 -10.37 9.34
CA ILE A 140 -11.23 -11.20 10.55
C ILE A 140 -10.66 -12.57 10.16
N HIS A 141 -9.79 -13.11 11.01
CA HIS A 141 -9.36 -14.51 10.89
C HIS A 141 -10.57 -15.45 10.95
N THR A 142 -10.74 -16.27 9.92
CA THR A 142 -11.92 -17.13 9.76
C THR A 142 -11.50 -18.60 9.72
N LEU A 143 -12.20 -19.43 10.47
CA LEU A 143 -12.02 -20.88 10.45
C LEU A 143 -13.13 -21.53 9.65
N LEU A 144 -12.78 -22.30 8.59
CA LEU A 144 -13.70 -23.07 7.78
C LEU A 144 -13.74 -24.53 8.26
N CYS A 145 -14.86 -24.93 8.85
CA CYS A 145 -15.11 -26.29 9.34
C CYS A 145 -16.05 -27.05 8.40
N GLY A 146 -15.87 -28.36 8.32
CA GLY A 146 -16.74 -29.25 7.54
C GLY A 146 -16.06 -30.56 7.19
N SER A 147 -16.83 -31.54 6.66
CA SER A 147 -16.34 -32.87 6.28
C SER A 147 -15.26 -32.82 5.21
N ALA A 148 -14.47 -33.88 5.07
CA ALA A 148 -13.50 -33.96 3.96
C ALA A 148 -14.21 -33.92 2.60
N GLY A 149 -13.60 -33.29 1.60
CA GLY A 149 -14.15 -33.24 0.23
C GLY A 149 -15.25 -32.21 -0.05
N VAL A 150 -15.81 -31.51 0.95
CA VAL A 150 -16.93 -30.56 0.75
C VAL A 150 -16.55 -29.22 0.09
N GLY A 151 -15.32 -29.05 -0.36
CA GLY A 151 -14.90 -27.84 -1.11
C GLY A 151 -14.39 -26.69 -0.26
N LYS A 152 -13.99 -26.90 1.02
CA LYS A 152 -13.45 -25.85 1.89
C LYS A 152 -12.29 -25.08 1.27
N ASN A 153 -11.37 -25.78 0.61
CA ASN A 153 -10.24 -25.14 -0.04
C ASN A 153 -10.68 -24.19 -1.16
N LYS A 154 -11.66 -24.63 -1.98
CA LYS A 154 -12.20 -23.77 -3.03
C LYS A 154 -12.88 -22.54 -2.44
N PHE A 155 -13.69 -22.73 -1.38
CA PHE A 155 -14.33 -21.61 -0.67
C PHE A 155 -13.30 -20.64 -0.08
N ALA A 156 -12.23 -21.16 0.55
CA ALA A 156 -11.14 -20.33 1.10
C ALA A 156 -10.40 -19.53 0.02
N HIS A 157 -10.24 -20.09 -1.19
CA HIS A 157 -9.61 -19.34 -2.31
C HIS A 157 -10.50 -18.21 -2.83
N CYS A 158 -11.81 -18.29 -2.65
CA CYS A 158 -12.76 -17.24 -3.02
C CYS A 158 -12.89 -16.14 -1.95
N MET A 159 -12.35 -16.35 -0.75
CA MET A 159 -12.30 -15.37 0.35
C MET A 159 -11.05 -14.49 0.25
#